data_9fc59bf0d78dc6c668f48f49db80856d
#
_entry.id   9fc59bf0d78dc6c668f48f49db80856d
#
_cell.length_a   1.000
_cell.length_b   1.000
_cell.length_c   1.000
_cell.angle_alpha   90.00
_cell.angle_beta   90.00
_cell.angle_gamma   90.00
#
_symmetry.space_group_name_H-M   'P 1'
#
loop_
_entity.id
_entity.type
_entity.pdbx_description
1 polymer ?
#
loop_
_entity_poly.entity_id
_entity_poly.type
_entity_poly.pdbx_seq_one_letter_code
_entity_poly.pdbx_strand_id
1 'polypeptide(L)'
;KLKFEDTKTIVRIDNLQADNLIMFLKEELKEGGCAAVLLNTVRQVQETAHLLRQCFPDEQILELHSRYIYPDRKEREDELIRRMGKKSTAKERNGFILVASQAAEQSLDFDADILITELCPADFLLQRMGREHRHKEHDSMRPSNLSKPRCMILRDGEEVYSKGSKAVYAEYLLMRTQAVLPRQICIPDDIPTIVQKVYAEEDFFFQNISGYGQAKKRYEMEQGKKRGRAEGFLLQKPKTDDYEEESSLDLFLQEATKVNDKVAEASVRDGGSSLELLVLQSRSGKISFL
;
A
#
# COMPACT_ATOMS: atom_id res chain seq x y z
N LYS A 1 14.20 -1.60 30.08
CA LYS A 1 14.66 -2.28 28.85
C LYS A 1 13.48 -3.07 28.30
N LEU A 2 12.88 -2.58 27.22
CA LEU A 2 11.91 -3.34 26.44
C LEU A 2 12.65 -4.55 25.87
N LYS A 3 12.26 -5.76 26.29
CA LYS A 3 12.68 -7.00 25.63
C LYS A 3 11.89 -7.05 24.34
N PHE A 4 12.51 -6.72 23.22
CA PHE A 4 12.01 -7.16 21.92
C PHE A 4 12.24 -8.67 21.88
N GLU A 5 11.16 -9.42 21.89
CA GLU A 5 11.26 -10.84 21.51
C GLU A 5 11.69 -10.86 20.05
N ASP A 6 12.80 -11.54 19.77
CA ASP A 6 13.38 -11.73 18.43
C ASP A 6 12.45 -12.68 17.63
N THR A 7 11.31 -12.16 17.18
CA THR A 7 10.35 -12.94 16.41
C THR A 7 10.67 -12.79 14.93
N LYS A 8 11.55 -13.65 14.45
CA LYS A 8 11.88 -13.73 13.04
C LYS A 8 10.81 -14.52 12.29
N THR A 9 10.31 -13.94 11.22
CA THR A 9 9.35 -14.59 10.33
C THR A 9 10.02 -14.79 8.97
N ILE A 10 10.05 -16.03 8.49
CA ILE A 10 10.60 -16.38 7.19
C ILE A 10 9.45 -16.47 6.21
N VAL A 11 9.36 -15.51 5.29
CA VAL A 11 8.34 -15.45 4.24
C VAL A 11 8.91 -16.01 2.93
N ARG A 12 8.28 -17.03 2.40
CA ARG A 12 8.58 -17.56 1.06
C ARG A 12 7.87 -16.72 0.01
N ILE A 13 8.57 -16.40 -1.10
CA ILE A 13 8.04 -15.59 -2.19
C ILE A 13 7.99 -16.45 -3.45
N ASP A 14 6.80 -16.57 -4.02
CA ASP A 14 6.56 -17.28 -5.27
C ASP A 14 5.77 -16.39 -6.24
N ASN A 15 5.70 -16.76 -7.51
CA ASN A 15 4.88 -16.07 -8.50
C ASN A 15 3.56 -16.83 -8.71
N LEU A 16 2.48 -16.09 -8.93
CA LEU A 16 1.17 -16.60 -9.27
C LEU A 16 0.65 -15.89 -10.53
N GLN A 17 0.25 -16.64 -11.55
CA GLN A 17 -0.43 -16.06 -12.70
C GLN A 17 -1.84 -15.60 -12.31
N ALA A 18 -2.22 -14.40 -12.75
CA ALA A 18 -3.52 -13.81 -12.39
C ALA A 18 -4.70 -14.71 -12.78
N ASP A 19 -4.62 -15.39 -13.93
CA ASP A 19 -5.64 -16.34 -14.40
C ASP A 19 -5.83 -17.53 -13.44
N ASN A 20 -4.82 -17.87 -12.66
CA ASN A 20 -4.85 -18.98 -11.70
C ASN A 20 -5.30 -18.54 -10.30
N LEU A 21 -5.59 -17.26 -10.05
CA LEU A 21 -5.90 -16.73 -8.72
C LEU A 21 -7.09 -17.45 -8.07
N ILE A 22 -8.19 -17.63 -8.81
CA ILE A 22 -9.41 -18.28 -8.29
C ILE A 22 -9.14 -19.73 -7.91
N MET A 23 -8.47 -20.49 -8.79
CA MET A 23 -8.14 -21.89 -8.54
C MET A 23 -7.19 -22.02 -7.36
N PHE A 24 -6.19 -21.16 -7.27
CA PHE A 24 -5.25 -21.08 -6.17
C PHE A 24 -5.95 -20.82 -4.83
N LEU A 25 -6.81 -19.79 -4.75
CA LEU A 25 -7.56 -19.48 -3.53
C LEU A 25 -8.49 -20.63 -3.12
N LYS A 26 -9.16 -21.30 -4.06
CA LYS A 26 -10.01 -22.46 -3.76
C LYS A 26 -9.22 -23.61 -3.14
N GLU A 27 -8.02 -23.87 -3.65
CA GLU A 27 -7.16 -24.93 -3.11
C GLU A 27 -6.58 -24.56 -1.74
N GLU A 28 -6.08 -23.33 -1.60
CA GLU A 28 -5.44 -22.91 -0.34
C GLU A 28 -6.43 -22.76 0.82
N LEU A 29 -7.65 -22.30 0.54
CA LEU A 29 -8.67 -22.06 1.58
C LEU A 29 -9.63 -23.25 1.79
N LYS A 30 -9.41 -24.40 1.15
CA LYS A 30 -10.27 -25.57 1.30
C LYS A 30 -10.35 -26.12 2.73
N GLU A 31 -9.27 -25.98 3.51
CA GLU A 31 -9.21 -26.38 4.91
C GLU A 31 -9.51 -25.21 5.87
N GLY A 32 -9.94 -24.06 5.35
CA GLY A 32 -10.19 -22.84 6.10
C GLY A 32 -9.07 -21.83 5.98
N GLY A 33 -8.97 -20.94 6.98
CA GLY A 33 -8.02 -19.83 6.96
C GLY A 33 -8.52 -18.61 6.19
N CYS A 34 -7.66 -17.63 5.98
CA CYS A 34 -8.01 -16.38 5.28
C CYS A 34 -6.87 -15.88 4.39
N ALA A 35 -7.25 -15.19 3.32
CA ALA A 35 -6.33 -14.63 2.35
C ALA A 35 -6.44 -13.11 2.26
N ALA A 36 -5.32 -12.43 2.01
CA ALA A 36 -5.29 -11.03 1.60
C ALA A 36 -4.80 -10.92 0.15
N VAL A 37 -5.60 -10.31 -0.72
CA VAL A 37 -5.27 -9.99 -2.10
C VAL A 37 -5.09 -8.47 -2.20
N LEU A 38 -3.83 -8.01 -2.24
CA LEU A 38 -3.48 -6.60 -2.23
C LEU A 38 -3.04 -6.13 -3.62
N LEU A 39 -3.82 -5.22 -4.20
CA LEU A 39 -3.67 -4.74 -5.56
C LEU A 39 -3.28 -3.25 -5.59
N ASN A 40 -2.71 -2.80 -6.69
CA ASN A 40 -2.14 -1.47 -6.78
C ASN A 40 -3.14 -0.39 -7.22
N THR A 41 -4.28 -0.78 -7.80
CA THR A 41 -5.31 0.18 -8.24
C THR A 41 -6.69 -0.19 -7.74
N VAL A 42 -7.53 0.83 -7.51
CA VAL A 42 -8.94 0.63 -7.13
C VAL A 42 -9.70 -0.17 -8.19
N ARG A 43 -9.42 0.09 -9.47
CA ARG A 43 -10.06 -0.64 -10.59
C ARG A 43 -9.79 -2.14 -10.50
N GLN A 44 -8.53 -2.54 -10.30
CA GLN A 44 -8.15 -3.95 -10.16
C GLN A 44 -8.82 -4.59 -8.94
N VAL A 45 -8.91 -3.86 -7.80
CA VAL A 45 -9.64 -4.33 -6.62
C VAL A 45 -11.09 -4.66 -6.95
N GLN A 46 -11.79 -3.74 -7.63
CA GLN A 46 -13.19 -3.91 -8.02
C GLN A 46 -13.38 -5.07 -9.00
N GLU A 47 -12.55 -5.15 -10.05
CA GLU A 47 -12.58 -6.21 -11.04
C GLU A 47 -12.31 -7.59 -10.40
N THR A 48 -11.28 -7.68 -9.55
CA THR A 48 -10.94 -8.93 -8.84
C THR A 48 -12.02 -9.34 -7.85
N ALA A 49 -12.54 -8.41 -7.04
CA ALA A 49 -13.63 -8.71 -6.11
C ALA A 49 -14.89 -9.18 -6.85
N HIS A 50 -15.22 -8.56 -7.99
CA HIS A 50 -16.34 -8.99 -8.82
C HIS A 50 -16.14 -10.42 -9.35
N LEU A 51 -14.95 -10.76 -9.84
CA LEU A 51 -14.64 -12.11 -10.33
C LEU A 51 -14.70 -13.14 -9.19
N LEU A 52 -14.18 -12.82 -8.03
CA LEU A 52 -14.20 -13.73 -6.87
C LEU A 52 -15.62 -13.99 -6.38
N ARG A 53 -16.52 -13.00 -6.38
CA ARG A 53 -17.95 -13.17 -6.03
C ARG A 53 -18.71 -14.12 -6.94
N GLN A 54 -18.22 -14.39 -8.14
CA GLN A 54 -18.80 -15.41 -9.02
C GLN A 54 -18.43 -16.84 -8.61
N CYS A 55 -17.41 -17.01 -7.76
CA CYS A 55 -16.82 -18.30 -7.43
C CYS A 55 -16.81 -18.62 -5.93
N PHE A 56 -17.01 -17.63 -5.08
CA PHE A 56 -17.03 -17.72 -3.62
C PHE A 56 -18.30 -17.06 -3.08
N PRO A 57 -18.81 -17.47 -1.91
CA PRO A 57 -19.89 -16.78 -1.23
C PRO A 57 -19.57 -15.29 -0.99
N ASP A 58 -20.56 -14.42 -1.20
CA ASP A 58 -20.35 -12.96 -1.10
C ASP A 58 -19.91 -12.53 0.31
N GLU A 59 -20.41 -13.18 1.35
CA GLU A 59 -20.06 -12.96 2.75
C GLU A 59 -18.59 -13.31 3.11
N GLN A 60 -17.90 -14.02 2.23
CA GLN A 60 -16.48 -14.34 2.39
C GLN A 60 -15.57 -13.28 1.78
N ILE A 61 -16.10 -12.36 0.98
CA ILE A 61 -15.30 -11.38 0.23
C ILE A 61 -15.51 -9.99 0.78
N LEU A 62 -14.44 -9.40 1.28
CA LEU A 62 -14.40 -8.00 1.68
C LEU A 62 -13.57 -7.20 0.69
N GLU A 63 -14.21 -6.24 0.04
CA GLU A 63 -13.56 -5.28 -0.84
C GLU A 63 -13.26 -3.97 -0.07
N LEU A 64 -11.99 -3.49 -0.11
CA LEU A 64 -11.60 -2.27 0.60
C LEU A 64 -10.68 -1.39 -0.25
N HIS A 65 -11.13 -0.15 -0.53
CA HIS A 65 -10.36 0.84 -1.28
C HIS A 65 -10.74 2.28 -0.90
N SER A 66 -9.99 3.26 -1.39
CA SER A 66 -10.11 4.67 -1.01
C SER A 66 -11.35 5.39 -1.56
N ARG A 67 -12.11 4.78 -2.49
CA ARG A 67 -13.30 5.42 -3.10
C ARG A 67 -14.59 5.20 -2.32
N TYR A 68 -14.57 4.43 -1.24
CA TYR A 68 -15.73 4.36 -0.35
C TYR A 68 -15.90 5.67 0.39
N ILE A 69 -17.16 6.11 0.57
CA ILE A 69 -17.50 7.19 1.48
C ILE A 69 -17.19 6.77 2.92
N TYR A 70 -16.99 7.74 3.79
CA TYR A 70 -16.48 7.48 5.15
C TYR A 70 -17.29 6.43 5.93
N PRO A 71 -18.65 6.48 5.99
CA PRO A 71 -19.41 5.47 6.73
C PRO A 71 -19.20 4.05 6.20
N ASP A 72 -19.30 3.85 4.88
CA ASP A 72 -19.13 2.54 4.24
C ASP A 72 -17.70 2.01 4.43
N ARG A 73 -16.72 2.91 4.36
CA ARG A 73 -15.33 2.58 4.60
C ARG A 73 -15.12 2.11 6.02
N LYS A 74 -15.69 2.83 6.99
CA LYS A 74 -15.58 2.50 8.42
C LYS A 74 -16.19 1.14 8.73
N GLU A 75 -17.38 0.85 8.20
CA GLU A 75 -18.03 -0.46 8.35
C GLU A 75 -17.14 -1.60 7.82
N ARG A 76 -16.52 -1.40 6.65
CA ARG A 76 -15.61 -2.38 6.04
C ARG A 76 -14.31 -2.56 6.83
N GLU A 77 -13.76 -1.49 7.36
CA GLU A 77 -12.60 -1.54 8.26
C GLU A 77 -12.93 -2.31 9.56
N ASP A 78 -14.09 -2.05 10.15
CA ASP A 78 -14.55 -2.77 11.35
C ASP A 78 -14.79 -4.27 11.05
N GLU A 79 -15.38 -4.60 9.90
CA GLU A 79 -15.55 -5.99 9.45
C GLU A 79 -14.19 -6.67 9.22
N LEU A 80 -13.22 -5.99 8.59
CA LEU A 80 -11.86 -6.51 8.43
C LEU A 80 -11.23 -6.85 9.78
N ILE A 81 -11.30 -5.93 10.74
CA ILE A 81 -10.74 -6.15 12.08
C ILE A 81 -11.48 -7.27 12.82
N ARG A 82 -12.78 -7.41 12.63
CA ARG A 82 -13.55 -8.53 13.19
C ARG A 82 -13.09 -9.87 12.61
N ARG A 83 -12.89 -9.94 11.27
CA ARG A 83 -12.53 -11.17 10.55
C ARG A 83 -11.05 -11.55 10.66
N MET A 84 -10.15 -10.57 10.58
CA MET A 84 -8.71 -10.82 10.47
C MET A 84 -7.89 -10.09 11.55
N GLY A 85 -8.52 -9.37 12.48
CA GLY A 85 -7.81 -8.70 13.57
C GLY A 85 -7.34 -9.66 14.65
N LYS A 86 -6.53 -9.19 15.57
CA LYS A 86 -5.87 -9.97 16.63
C LYS A 86 -6.81 -10.87 17.46
N LYS A 87 -8.08 -10.49 17.61
CA LYS A 87 -9.08 -11.23 18.40
C LYS A 87 -9.97 -12.16 17.55
N SER A 88 -9.75 -12.22 16.24
CA SER A 88 -10.54 -13.06 15.35
C SER A 88 -10.37 -14.55 15.67
N THR A 89 -11.44 -15.30 15.48
CA THR A 89 -11.50 -16.75 15.72
C THR A 89 -11.31 -17.53 14.42
N ALA A 90 -10.99 -18.82 14.51
CA ALA A 90 -10.90 -19.69 13.33
C ALA A 90 -12.19 -19.67 12.49
N LYS A 91 -13.36 -19.57 13.12
CA LYS A 91 -14.66 -19.49 12.43
C LYS A 91 -14.82 -18.21 11.62
N GLU A 92 -14.39 -17.07 12.17
CA GLU A 92 -14.46 -15.77 11.50
C GLU A 92 -13.51 -15.68 10.32
N ARG A 93 -12.34 -16.32 10.43
CA ARG A 93 -11.30 -16.37 9.39
C ARG A 93 -11.62 -17.35 8.26
N ASN A 94 -12.51 -18.33 8.51
CA ASN A 94 -12.75 -19.47 7.63
C ASN A 94 -13.20 -19.06 6.22
N GLY A 95 -12.34 -19.27 5.23
CA GLY A 95 -12.59 -18.96 3.83
C GLY A 95 -12.68 -17.47 3.50
N PHE A 96 -12.28 -16.58 4.42
CA PHE A 96 -12.40 -15.15 4.24
C PHE A 96 -11.30 -14.57 3.32
N ILE A 97 -11.69 -13.72 2.39
CA ILE A 97 -10.81 -13.12 1.39
C ILE A 97 -10.95 -11.59 1.44
N LEU A 98 -9.88 -10.92 1.85
CA LEU A 98 -9.76 -9.48 1.69
C LEU A 98 -9.24 -9.17 0.29
N VAL A 99 -9.92 -8.30 -0.45
CA VAL A 99 -9.43 -7.72 -1.71
C VAL A 99 -9.29 -6.22 -1.50
N ALA A 100 -8.06 -5.71 -1.47
CA ALA A 100 -7.86 -4.32 -1.11
C ALA A 100 -6.74 -3.62 -1.91
N SER A 101 -6.82 -2.28 -1.93
CA SER A 101 -5.75 -1.41 -2.40
C SER A 101 -4.84 -0.98 -1.25
N GLN A 102 -3.98 0.01 -1.48
CA GLN A 102 -3.11 0.61 -0.45
C GLN A 102 -3.87 1.10 0.79
N ALA A 103 -5.19 1.26 0.70
CA ALA A 103 -6.02 1.65 1.84
C ALA A 103 -5.92 0.67 3.03
N ALA A 104 -5.62 -0.62 2.77
CA ALA A 104 -5.43 -1.63 3.80
C ALA A 104 -4.00 -1.66 4.38
N GLU A 105 -3.02 -1.03 3.72
CA GLU A 105 -1.63 -1.05 4.17
C GLU A 105 -1.40 -0.17 5.41
N GLN A 106 -2.13 0.94 5.50
CA GLN A 106 -1.96 1.94 6.54
C GLN A 106 -3.03 1.82 7.61
N SER A 107 -2.62 1.85 8.86
CA SER A 107 -3.48 1.99 10.06
C SER A 107 -4.39 0.80 10.42
N LEU A 108 -4.47 -0.26 9.61
CA LEU A 108 -5.30 -1.43 9.92
C LEU A 108 -4.44 -2.57 10.46
N ASP A 109 -4.81 -3.10 11.62
CA ASP A 109 -4.11 -4.20 12.27
C ASP A 109 -4.81 -5.53 11.98
N PHE A 110 -4.50 -6.11 10.82
CA PHE A 110 -5.02 -7.41 10.40
C PHE A 110 -3.90 -8.42 10.14
N ASP A 111 -4.27 -9.69 10.10
CA ASP A 111 -3.39 -10.84 9.95
C ASP A 111 -3.97 -11.82 8.92
N ALA A 112 -3.28 -12.01 7.81
CA ALA A 112 -3.61 -12.99 6.79
C ALA A 112 -2.83 -14.30 6.99
N ASP A 113 -3.44 -15.42 6.58
CA ASP A 113 -2.77 -16.72 6.56
C ASP A 113 -1.96 -16.91 5.27
N ILE A 114 -2.37 -16.24 4.20
CA ILE A 114 -1.64 -16.17 2.94
C ILE A 114 -1.79 -14.77 2.32
N LEU A 115 -0.70 -14.26 1.77
CA LEU A 115 -0.67 -12.98 1.07
C LEU A 115 -0.53 -13.18 -0.44
N ILE A 116 -1.43 -12.60 -1.20
CA ILE A 116 -1.34 -12.47 -2.64
C ILE A 116 -1.23 -10.98 -2.95
N THR A 117 -0.24 -10.55 -3.73
CA THR A 117 -0.06 -9.13 -4.01
C THR A 117 0.49 -8.86 -5.39
N GLU A 118 0.13 -7.74 -6.00
CA GLU A 118 0.90 -7.21 -7.12
C GLU A 118 2.26 -6.70 -6.64
N LEU A 119 3.24 -6.70 -7.55
CA LEU A 119 4.54 -6.10 -7.27
C LEU A 119 4.39 -4.59 -7.06
N CYS A 120 4.98 -4.09 -5.99
CA CYS A 120 5.07 -2.68 -5.63
C CYS A 120 6.50 -2.36 -5.16
N PRO A 121 6.87 -1.09 -4.92
CA PRO A 121 8.17 -0.74 -4.35
C PRO A 121 8.45 -1.49 -3.05
N ALA A 122 9.72 -1.79 -2.79
CA ALA A 122 10.13 -2.72 -1.73
C ALA A 122 9.61 -2.36 -0.33
N ASP A 123 9.55 -1.08 0.00
CA ASP A 123 9.04 -0.58 1.28
C ASP A 123 7.55 -0.93 1.48
N PHE A 124 6.71 -0.73 0.45
CA PHE A 124 5.31 -1.14 0.47
C PHE A 124 5.16 -2.66 0.47
N LEU A 125 5.96 -3.37 -0.32
CA LEU A 125 5.92 -4.83 -0.36
C LEU A 125 6.24 -5.45 1.00
N LEU A 126 7.25 -4.94 1.68
CA LEU A 126 7.62 -5.37 3.03
C LEU A 126 6.54 -5.04 4.07
N GLN A 127 5.85 -3.89 3.93
CA GLN A 127 4.70 -3.56 4.77
C GLN A 127 3.53 -4.52 4.54
N ARG A 128 3.26 -4.93 3.27
CA ARG A 128 2.26 -5.95 2.94
C ARG A 128 2.62 -7.30 3.56
N MET A 129 3.87 -7.75 3.39
CA MET A 129 4.36 -8.99 4.01
C MET A 129 4.26 -8.96 5.54
N GLY A 130 4.42 -7.81 6.17
CA GLY A 130 4.19 -7.62 7.60
C GLY A 130 2.73 -7.76 8.05
N ARG A 131 1.78 -8.02 7.13
CA ARG A 131 0.37 -8.35 7.41
C ARG A 131 0.09 -9.85 7.33
N GLU A 132 1.07 -10.64 6.97
CA GLU A 132 0.98 -12.09 6.93
C GLU A 132 1.66 -12.68 8.17
N HIS A 133 0.98 -13.63 8.84
CA HIS A 133 1.45 -14.25 10.10
C HIS A 133 1.89 -13.21 11.16
N ARG A 134 1.13 -12.14 11.23
CA ARG A 134 1.43 -11.00 12.12
C ARG A 134 1.15 -11.30 13.58
N HIS A 135 0.07 -12.02 13.86
CA HIS A 135 -0.38 -12.33 15.22
C HIS A 135 -0.11 -13.80 15.54
N LYS A 136 0.82 -14.05 16.45
CA LYS A 136 1.18 -15.41 16.90
C LYS A 136 0.01 -16.14 17.57
N GLU A 137 -0.94 -15.41 18.12
CA GLU A 137 -2.15 -15.95 18.71
C GLU A 137 -2.96 -16.81 17.71
N HIS A 138 -2.78 -16.56 16.42
CA HIS A 138 -3.46 -17.30 15.35
C HIS A 138 -2.70 -18.56 14.90
N ASP A 139 -1.44 -18.76 15.29
CA ASP A 139 -0.60 -19.84 14.76
C ASP A 139 -1.22 -21.23 14.99
N SER A 140 -1.89 -21.44 16.14
CA SER A 140 -2.58 -22.69 16.45
C SER A 140 -3.90 -22.89 15.68
N MET A 141 -4.44 -21.84 15.06
CA MET A 141 -5.70 -21.88 14.33
C MET A 141 -5.50 -21.99 12.82
N ARG A 142 -4.28 -21.76 12.33
CA ARG A 142 -3.98 -21.79 10.89
C ARG A 142 -4.10 -23.21 10.36
N PRO A 143 -4.73 -23.42 9.18
CA PRO A 143 -4.69 -24.70 8.48
C PRO A 143 -3.25 -25.18 8.24
N SER A 144 -3.05 -26.49 8.17
CA SER A 144 -1.72 -27.09 8.03
C SER A 144 -0.97 -26.58 6.78
N ASN A 145 -1.67 -26.42 5.67
CA ASN A 145 -1.13 -25.90 4.40
C ASN A 145 -0.79 -24.39 4.46
N LEU A 146 -1.39 -23.66 5.40
CA LEU A 146 -1.16 -22.23 5.64
C LEU A 146 -0.34 -21.96 6.91
N SER A 147 0.31 -22.97 7.48
CA SER A 147 1.11 -22.86 8.71
C SER A 147 2.44 -22.11 8.53
N LYS A 148 2.86 -21.89 7.28
CA LYS A 148 4.09 -21.14 6.95
C LYS A 148 3.76 -19.97 6.05
N PRO A 149 4.29 -18.76 6.33
CA PRO A 149 3.98 -17.56 5.54
C PRO A 149 4.49 -17.70 4.10
N ARG A 150 3.63 -17.32 3.14
CA ARG A 150 3.91 -17.33 1.70
C ARG A 150 3.31 -16.12 1.03
N CYS A 151 4.16 -15.30 0.44
CA CYS A 151 3.75 -14.16 -0.37
C CYS A 151 3.75 -14.55 -1.85
N MET A 152 2.59 -14.47 -2.49
CA MET A 152 2.41 -14.75 -3.90
C MET A 152 2.39 -13.44 -4.69
N ILE A 153 3.39 -13.24 -5.56
CA ILE A 153 3.43 -12.07 -6.45
C ILE A 153 2.61 -12.36 -7.69
N LEU A 154 1.53 -11.60 -7.90
CA LEU A 154 0.68 -11.70 -9.08
C LEU A 154 1.41 -11.22 -10.32
N ARG A 155 1.30 -11.98 -11.39
CA ARG A 155 1.85 -11.69 -12.72
C ARG A 155 0.74 -11.73 -13.77
N ASP A 156 0.84 -10.83 -14.73
CA ASP A 156 -0.03 -10.79 -15.90
C ASP A 156 0.74 -11.28 -17.13
N GLY A 157 0.60 -12.56 -17.43
CA GLY A 157 1.37 -13.22 -18.48
C GLY A 157 2.88 -13.21 -18.19
N GLU A 158 3.67 -12.72 -19.14
CA GLU A 158 5.14 -12.57 -19.00
C GLU A 158 5.53 -11.33 -18.19
N GLU A 159 4.63 -10.34 -18.07
CA GLU A 159 4.89 -9.12 -17.31
C GLU A 159 4.83 -9.38 -15.79
N VAL A 160 5.81 -8.85 -15.07
CA VAL A 160 5.90 -9.00 -13.61
C VAL A 160 5.02 -7.97 -12.90
N TYR A 161 4.70 -6.87 -13.57
CA TYR A 161 3.86 -5.81 -13.03
C TYR A 161 2.96 -5.21 -14.12
N SER A 162 1.73 -4.95 -13.75
CA SER A 162 0.66 -4.48 -14.65
C SER A 162 0.88 -3.03 -15.10
N LYS A 163 0.17 -2.62 -16.14
CA LYS A 163 0.09 -1.19 -16.54
C LYS A 163 -0.45 -0.32 -15.40
N GLY A 164 -1.36 -0.86 -14.59
CA GLY A 164 -1.89 -0.20 -13.41
C GLY A 164 -0.81 0.08 -12.38
N SER A 165 0.08 -0.88 -12.12
CA SER A 165 1.22 -0.70 -11.22
C SER A 165 2.16 0.42 -11.68
N LYS A 166 2.43 0.51 -13.00
CA LYS A 166 3.24 1.60 -13.59
C LYS A 166 2.58 2.98 -13.49
N ALA A 167 1.25 3.03 -13.42
CA ALA A 167 0.52 4.29 -13.25
C ALA A 167 0.56 4.82 -11.81
N VAL A 168 0.72 3.93 -10.83
CA VAL A 168 0.76 4.26 -9.40
C VAL A 168 2.18 4.46 -8.90
N TYR A 169 3.12 3.61 -9.36
CA TYR A 169 4.50 3.59 -8.91
C TYR A 169 5.48 3.85 -10.05
N ALA A 170 6.58 4.49 -9.73
CA ALA A 170 7.67 4.67 -10.68
C ALA A 170 8.21 3.31 -11.16
N GLU A 171 8.19 3.07 -12.47
CA GLU A 171 8.68 1.82 -13.07
C GLU A 171 10.13 1.51 -12.69
N TYR A 172 10.95 2.54 -12.51
CA TYR A 172 12.30 2.44 -11.98
C TYR A 172 12.38 1.68 -10.65
N LEU A 173 11.50 2.00 -9.68
CA LEU A 173 11.45 1.34 -8.38
C LEU A 173 10.91 -0.09 -8.47
N LEU A 174 9.94 -0.33 -9.37
CA LEU A 174 9.41 -1.68 -9.61
C LEU A 174 10.50 -2.61 -10.18
N MET A 175 11.29 -2.13 -11.16
CA MET A 175 12.40 -2.87 -11.73
C MET A 175 13.47 -3.22 -10.68
N ARG A 176 13.82 -2.26 -9.83
CA ARG A 176 14.82 -2.49 -8.77
C ARG A 176 14.29 -3.47 -7.72
N THR A 177 13.05 -3.31 -7.29
CA THR A 177 12.41 -4.24 -6.37
C THR A 177 12.42 -5.65 -6.91
N GLN A 178 11.99 -5.85 -8.16
CA GLN A 178 11.99 -7.15 -8.82
C GLN A 178 13.38 -7.79 -8.86
N ALA A 179 14.41 -7.00 -9.17
CA ALA A 179 15.78 -7.52 -9.32
C ALA A 179 16.44 -7.88 -7.97
N VAL A 180 16.03 -7.22 -6.89
CA VAL A 180 16.58 -7.43 -5.54
C VAL A 180 15.83 -8.48 -4.75
N LEU A 181 14.55 -8.72 -5.09
CA LEU A 181 13.65 -9.57 -4.31
C LEU A 181 14.14 -11.04 -4.32
N PRO A 182 14.55 -11.62 -3.19
CA PRO A 182 14.93 -13.03 -3.11
C PRO A 182 13.71 -13.94 -3.07
N ARG A 183 13.89 -15.24 -3.19
CA ARG A 183 12.82 -16.23 -3.04
C ARG A 183 12.34 -16.40 -1.60
N GLN A 184 13.07 -15.88 -0.64
CA GLN A 184 12.78 -16.00 0.79
C GLN A 184 13.35 -14.79 1.51
N ILE A 185 12.57 -14.21 2.42
CA ILE A 185 12.93 -13.06 3.24
C ILE A 185 12.78 -13.40 4.71
N CYS A 186 13.76 -13.04 5.52
CA CYS A 186 13.69 -13.08 6.97
C CYS A 186 13.31 -11.69 7.51
N ILE A 187 12.09 -11.55 8.01
CA ILE A 187 11.60 -10.31 8.60
C ILE A 187 11.85 -10.35 10.13
N PRO A 188 12.48 -9.34 10.73
CA PRO A 188 12.87 -8.04 10.17
C PRO A 188 14.30 -7.98 9.59
N ASP A 189 15.12 -9.01 9.69
CA ASP A 189 16.57 -8.97 9.47
C ASP A 189 16.96 -8.46 8.06
N ASP A 190 16.23 -8.90 7.03
CA ASP A 190 16.55 -8.57 5.63
C ASP A 190 16.00 -7.21 5.18
N ILE A 191 15.09 -6.59 5.97
CA ILE A 191 14.45 -5.32 5.60
C ILE A 191 15.47 -4.24 5.27
N PRO A 192 16.47 -3.92 6.14
CA PRO A 192 17.41 -2.85 5.86
C PRO A 192 18.20 -3.09 4.57
N THR A 193 18.64 -4.33 4.35
CA THR A 193 19.44 -4.70 3.18
C THR A 193 18.65 -4.55 1.88
N ILE A 194 17.39 -4.99 1.86
CA ILE A 194 16.51 -4.90 0.69
C ILE A 194 16.20 -3.45 0.37
N VAL A 195 15.80 -2.67 1.39
CA VAL A 195 15.49 -1.25 1.23
C VAL A 195 16.70 -0.46 0.74
N GLN A 196 17.87 -0.66 1.37
CA GLN A 196 19.09 0.00 0.93
C GLN A 196 19.44 -0.31 -0.53
N LYS A 197 19.37 -1.58 -0.94
CA LYS A 197 19.66 -1.97 -2.33
C LYS A 197 18.68 -1.34 -3.33
N VAL A 198 17.40 -1.27 -3.00
CA VAL A 198 16.38 -0.70 -3.91
C VAL A 198 16.50 0.81 -4.02
N TYR A 199 16.83 1.50 -2.93
CA TYR A 199 16.86 2.98 -2.89
C TYR A 199 18.27 3.60 -2.96
N ALA A 200 19.34 2.77 -3.03
CA ALA A 200 20.70 3.28 -3.20
C ALA A 200 20.86 4.04 -4.53
N GLU A 201 21.78 5.00 -4.56
CA GLU A 201 22.13 5.73 -5.79
C GLU A 201 22.89 4.86 -6.78
N GLU A 202 23.53 3.78 -6.31
CA GLU A 202 24.31 2.85 -7.13
C GLU A 202 23.42 2.00 -8.02
N ASP A 203 23.78 1.94 -9.33
CA ASP A 203 23.00 1.29 -10.38
C ASP A 203 23.65 0.05 -10.99
N PHE A 204 24.86 -0.28 -10.58
CA PHE A 204 25.67 -1.29 -11.26
C PHE A 204 24.93 -2.62 -11.53
N PHE A 205 24.13 -3.06 -10.55
CA PHE A 205 23.38 -4.33 -10.67
C PHE A 205 22.18 -4.25 -11.62
N PHE A 206 21.74 -3.06 -12.01
CA PHE A 206 20.49 -2.85 -12.74
C PHE A 206 20.69 -2.45 -14.20
N GLN A 207 21.91 -2.08 -14.59
CA GLN A 207 22.23 -1.52 -15.91
C GLN A 207 21.88 -2.45 -17.08
N ASN A 208 21.91 -3.77 -16.87
CA ASN A 208 21.60 -4.76 -17.90
C ASN A 208 20.09 -5.06 -18.02
N ILE A 209 19.22 -4.44 -17.20
CA ILE A 209 17.77 -4.65 -17.28
C ILE A 209 17.25 -3.82 -18.45
N SER A 210 16.54 -4.49 -19.38
CA SER A 210 15.93 -3.81 -20.53
C SER A 210 15.01 -2.68 -20.10
N GLY A 211 15.18 -1.49 -20.68
CA GLY A 211 14.36 -0.30 -20.34
C GLY A 211 14.74 0.43 -19.06
N TYR A 212 15.68 -0.10 -18.25
CA TYR A 212 16.05 0.51 -16.96
C TYR A 212 16.53 1.97 -17.08
N GLY A 213 17.43 2.25 -18.03
CA GLY A 213 17.96 3.61 -18.23
C GLY A 213 16.87 4.63 -18.58
N GLN A 214 15.83 4.22 -19.32
CA GLN A 214 14.70 5.09 -19.64
C GLN A 214 13.80 5.31 -18.41
N ALA A 215 13.54 4.25 -17.64
CA ALA A 215 12.77 4.32 -16.41
C ALA A 215 13.46 5.23 -15.37
N LYS A 216 14.80 5.12 -15.24
CA LYS A 216 15.61 5.97 -14.37
C LYS A 216 15.50 7.46 -14.76
N LYS A 217 15.68 7.78 -16.03
CA LYS A 217 15.57 9.17 -16.51
C LYS A 217 14.18 9.78 -16.23
N ARG A 218 13.10 9.00 -16.43
CA ARG A 218 11.74 9.45 -16.09
C ARG A 218 11.61 9.71 -14.59
N TYR A 219 12.09 8.81 -13.76
CA TYR A 219 12.06 8.95 -12.31
C TYR A 219 12.82 10.19 -11.82
N GLU A 220 14.05 10.39 -12.30
CA GLU A 220 14.88 11.55 -11.95
C GLU A 220 14.21 12.89 -12.37
N MET A 221 13.62 12.91 -13.57
CA MET A 221 12.86 14.08 -14.04
C MET A 221 11.65 14.39 -13.14
N GLU A 222 10.90 13.38 -12.73
CA GLU A 222 9.77 13.56 -11.82
C GLU A 222 10.21 14.02 -10.43
N GLN A 223 11.30 13.44 -9.90
CA GLN A 223 11.87 13.86 -8.62
C GLN A 223 12.38 15.30 -8.69
N GLY A 224 13.01 15.70 -9.80
CA GLY A 224 13.44 17.08 -10.04
C GLY A 224 12.26 18.07 -10.04
N LYS A 225 11.15 17.71 -10.69
CA LYS A 225 9.92 18.53 -10.68
C LYS A 225 9.33 18.65 -9.26
N LYS A 226 9.35 17.55 -8.49
CA LYS A 226 8.87 17.55 -7.09
C LYS A 226 9.75 18.43 -6.20
N ARG A 227 11.07 18.32 -6.34
CA ARG A 227 12.02 19.18 -5.61
C ARG A 227 11.83 20.65 -5.95
N GLY A 228 11.75 21.00 -7.24
CA GLY A 228 11.53 22.39 -7.65
C GLY A 228 10.22 22.99 -7.13
N ARG A 229 9.14 22.16 -7.03
CA ARG A 229 7.90 22.60 -6.37
C ARG A 229 8.10 22.79 -4.87
N ALA A 230 8.76 21.84 -4.19
CA ALA A 230 9.01 21.92 -2.74
C ALA A 230 9.90 23.11 -2.37
N GLU A 231 10.87 23.47 -3.22
CA GLU A 231 11.74 24.64 -3.02
C GLU A 231 10.94 25.95 -2.99
N GLY A 232 9.83 26.04 -3.74
CA GLY A 232 8.92 27.19 -3.71
C GLY A 232 8.18 27.37 -2.38
N PHE A 233 8.18 26.37 -1.50
CA PHE A 233 7.54 26.41 -0.18
C PHE A 233 8.56 26.51 0.97
N LEU A 234 9.87 26.54 0.67
CA LEU A 234 10.88 26.70 1.69
C LEU A 234 10.86 28.14 2.22
N LEU A 235 10.65 28.27 3.52
CA LEU A 235 10.87 29.54 4.19
C LEU A 235 12.35 29.94 4.04
N GLN A 236 12.59 31.18 3.63
CA GLN A 236 13.95 31.73 3.60
C GLN A 236 14.53 31.71 5.02
N LYS A 237 15.80 31.34 5.14
CA LYS A 237 16.48 31.46 6.45
C LYS A 237 16.49 32.93 6.85
N PRO A 238 16.04 33.28 8.06
CA PRO A 238 16.14 34.65 8.55
C PRO A 238 17.60 35.11 8.46
N LYS A 239 17.83 36.26 7.87
CA LYS A 239 19.16 36.89 7.89
C LYS A 239 19.38 37.53 9.27
N THR A 240 20.62 37.58 9.72
CA THR A 240 20.98 38.16 11.04
C THR A 240 20.51 39.60 11.18
N ASP A 241 20.46 40.34 10.05
CA ASP A 241 20.05 41.75 10.01
C ASP A 241 18.50 41.92 10.10
N ASP A 242 17.73 40.85 9.94
CA ASP A 242 16.25 40.89 10.00
C ASP A 242 15.73 40.99 11.46
N TYR A 243 16.60 40.88 12.47
CA TYR A 243 16.24 40.97 13.89
C TYR A 243 16.34 42.38 14.49
N GLU A 244 16.91 43.34 13.74
CA GLU A 244 17.13 44.70 14.26
C GLU A 244 15.98 45.69 13.94
N GLU A 245 14.99 45.32 13.13
CA GLU A 245 13.85 46.17 12.85
C GLU A 245 12.52 45.43 13.18
N GLU A 246 11.67 46.08 14.00
CA GLU A 246 10.32 45.65 14.34
C GLU A 246 9.42 45.46 13.08
N SER A 247 9.88 45.89 11.91
CA SER A 247 9.19 45.78 10.62
C SER A 247 9.35 44.41 9.93
N SER A 248 10.21 43.53 10.40
CA SER A 248 10.52 42.25 9.73
C SER A 248 9.36 41.25 9.81
N LEU A 249 8.58 41.28 10.88
CA LEU A 249 7.40 40.41 11.03
C LEU A 249 6.27 40.83 10.07
N ASP A 250 6.08 42.12 9.85
CA ASP A 250 5.10 42.64 8.90
C ASP A 250 5.49 42.38 7.46
N LEU A 251 6.79 42.45 7.12
CA LEU A 251 7.28 42.06 5.79
C LEU A 251 7.09 40.56 5.55
N PHE A 252 7.32 39.73 6.55
CA PHE A 252 7.10 38.28 6.49
C PHE A 252 5.61 37.95 6.28
N LEU A 253 4.73 38.65 6.99
CA LEU A 253 3.28 38.50 6.84
C LEU A 253 2.77 39.08 5.51
N GLN A 254 3.37 40.18 5.00
CA GLN A 254 3.03 40.76 3.69
C GLN A 254 3.51 39.90 2.51
N GLU A 255 4.66 39.24 2.59
CA GLU A 255 5.10 38.26 1.59
C GLU A 255 4.21 37.01 1.62
N ALA A 256 3.84 36.54 2.83
CA ALA A 256 2.91 35.42 2.97
C ALA A 256 1.50 35.73 2.42
N THR A 257 1.04 36.97 2.46
CA THR A 257 -0.27 37.40 1.92
C THR A 257 -0.24 37.70 0.41
N LYS A 258 0.93 37.93 -0.19
CA LYS A 258 1.12 38.08 -1.65
C LYS A 258 1.24 36.76 -2.39
N VAL A 259 1.33 35.65 -1.67
CA VAL A 259 1.32 34.31 -2.22
C VAL A 259 -0.05 34.06 -2.83
N ASN A 260 -0.10 33.97 -4.15
CA ASN A 260 -1.28 33.63 -4.95
C ASN A 260 -1.99 32.42 -4.31
N ASP A 261 -3.32 32.39 -4.20
CA ASP A 261 -4.12 31.29 -3.61
C ASP A 261 -3.70 29.89 -4.06
N LYS A 262 -3.14 29.75 -5.26
CA LYS A 262 -2.54 28.51 -5.78
C LYS A 262 -1.25 28.06 -5.08
N VAL A 263 -0.56 28.95 -4.38
CA VAL A 263 0.67 28.64 -3.63
C VAL A 263 0.35 28.36 -2.16
N ALA A 264 -0.80 28.84 -1.68
CA ALA A 264 -1.28 28.58 -0.32
C ALA A 264 -1.80 27.13 -0.12
N GLU A 265 -2.02 26.38 -1.20
CA GLU A 265 -2.26 24.93 -1.15
C GLU A 265 -0.94 24.16 -0.94
N ALA A 266 -0.17 24.52 0.09
CA ALA A 266 0.98 23.76 0.55
C ALA A 266 0.51 22.41 1.10
N SER A 267 0.21 21.46 0.20
CA SER A 267 -0.07 20.11 0.62
C SER A 267 1.24 19.40 0.96
N VAL A 268 1.35 18.88 2.15
CA VAL A 268 2.45 18.02 2.60
C VAL A 268 2.58 16.77 1.70
N ARG A 269 1.53 16.44 0.94
CA ARG A 269 1.51 15.36 -0.04
C ARG A 269 1.32 15.95 -1.42
N ASP A 270 2.17 15.56 -2.36
CA ASP A 270 2.05 15.85 -3.78
C ASP A 270 0.88 15.02 -4.37
N GLY A 271 -0.33 15.42 -4.02
CA GLY A 271 -1.59 14.88 -4.53
C GLY A 271 -2.29 15.93 -5.38
N GLY A 272 -3.02 15.52 -6.43
CA GLY A 272 -3.91 16.43 -7.14
C GLY A 272 -4.91 17.07 -6.17
N SER A 273 -5.43 18.25 -6.52
CA SER A 273 -6.45 18.93 -5.73
C SER A 273 -7.58 17.96 -5.34
N SER A 274 -7.77 17.75 -4.06
CA SER A 274 -8.89 16.96 -3.53
C SER A 274 -10.03 17.91 -3.18
N LEU A 275 -11.24 17.54 -3.60
CA LEU A 275 -12.45 18.27 -3.25
C LEU A 275 -13.18 17.44 -2.20
N GLU A 276 -13.36 18.01 -1.02
CA GLU A 276 -14.25 17.39 -0.02
C GLU A 276 -15.69 17.64 -0.43
N LEU A 277 -16.43 16.55 -0.68
CA LEU A 277 -17.83 16.61 -1.03
C LEU A 277 -18.66 16.05 0.12
N LEU A 278 -19.62 16.86 0.59
CA LEU A 278 -20.68 16.39 1.45
C LEU A 278 -21.75 15.71 0.59
N VAL A 279 -21.87 14.39 0.73
CA VAL A 279 -22.90 13.62 0.01
C VAL A 279 -24.18 13.65 0.84
N LEU A 280 -25.23 14.24 0.28
CA LEU A 280 -26.56 14.32 0.89
C LEU A 280 -27.50 13.35 0.17
N GLN A 281 -28.28 12.59 0.94
CA GLN A 281 -29.33 11.76 0.42
C GLN A 281 -30.70 12.45 0.65
N SER A 282 -31.50 12.54 -0.42
CA SER A 282 -32.89 12.97 -0.31
C SER A 282 -33.82 11.75 -0.37
N ARG A 283 -34.56 11.49 0.70
CA ARG A 283 -35.65 10.49 0.72
C ARG A 283 -36.94 11.18 1.12
N SER A 284 -37.97 11.11 0.26
CA SER A 284 -39.30 11.68 0.53
C SER A 284 -39.26 13.16 0.94
N GLY A 285 -38.40 13.97 0.31
CA GLY A 285 -38.27 15.39 0.61
C GLY A 285 -37.50 15.76 1.88
N LYS A 286 -36.97 14.77 2.61
CA LYS A 286 -36.05 14.99 3.73
C LYS A 286 -34.62 14.78 3.27
N ILE A 287 -33.78 15.77 3.52
CA ILE A 287 -32.34 15.71 3.25
C ILE A 287 -31.66 15.21 4.53
N SER A 288 -30.82 14.18 4.40
CA SER A 288 -29.97 13.69 5.48
C SER A 288 -28.53 13.50 4.94
N PHE A 289 -27.55 13.50 5.81
CA PHE A 289 -26.21 13.04 5.47
C PHE A 289 -26.28 11.53 5.16
N LEU A 290 -25.50 11.13 4.16
CA LEU A 290 -25.29 9.71 3.86
C LEU A 290 -24.36 9.12 4.89
#